data_767d01d1cfff4c4c43c8a209010e39e6
#
_entry.id   767d01d1cfff4c4c43c8a209010e39e6
#
_cell.length_a   1.000
_cell.length_b   1.000
_cell.length_c   1.000
_cell.angle_alpha   90.00
_cell.angle_beta   90.00
_cell.angle_gamma   90.00
#
_symmetry.space_group_name_H-M   'P 1'
#
loop_
_entity.id
_entity.type
_entity.pdbx_description
1 polymer ?
#
loop_
_entity_poly.entity_id
_entity_poly.type
_entity_poly.pdbx_seq_one_letter_code
_entity_poly.pdbx_strand_id
1 'polypeptide(L)'
;RTAKAALHQIIRTSALEIANKRKQSICVALHPGTVQTELTKKYVGTHPSVSPEEAAQNLLSVVSSLTHENTGQFFDWSGKQVKW
;
A
#
# COMPACT_ATOMS: atom_id res chain seq x y z
N ARG A 1 6.38 -10.89 -10.49
CA ARG A 1 6.75 -11.73 -9.34
C ARG A 1 8.08 -11.33 -8.73
N THR A 2 9.14 -11.24 -9.56
CA THR A 2 10.46 -10.85 -9.07
C THR A 2 10.43 -9.44 -8.49
N ALA A 3 9.75 -8.51 -9.16
CA ALA A 3 9.63 -7.15 -8.68
C ALA A 3 8.86 -7.09 -7.35
N LYS A 4 7.82 -7.91 -7.22
CA LYS A 4 7.02 -7.96 -5.99
C LYS A 4 7.83 -8.55 -4.83
N ALA A 5 8.63 -9.58 -5.10
CA ALA A 5 9.51 -10.17 -4.09
C ALA A 5 10.57 -9.18 -3.63
N ALA A 6 11.14 -8.42 -4.58
CA ALA A 6 12.13 -7.39 -4.26
C ALA A 6 11.49 -6.28 -3.41
N LEU A 7 10.29 -5.86 -3.75
CA LEU A 7 9.56 -4.84 -2.97
C LEU A 7 9.28 -5.35 -1.54
N HIS A 8 8.84 -6.60 -1.42
CA HIS A 8 8.62 -7.20 -0.11
C HIS A 8 9.87 -7.15 0.75
N GLN A 9 11.01 -7.53 0.17
CA GLN A 9 12.27 -7.53 0.90
C GLN A 9 12.67 -6.11 1.32
N ILE A 10 12.49 -5.13 0.44
CA ILE A 10 12.78 -3.73 0.76
C ILE A 10 11.91 -3.26 1.92
N ILE A 11 10.62 -3.54 1.87
CA ILE A 11 9.70 -3.11 2.94
C ILE A 11 10.07 -3.78 4.27
N ARG A 12 10.37 -5.08 4.27
CA ARG A 12 10.75 -5.77 5.50
C ARG A 12 12.05 -5.23 6.07
N THR A 13 13.05 -5.05 5.24
CA THR A 13 14.35 -4.52 5.69
C THR A 13 14.20 -3.10 6.22
N SER A 14 13.46 -2.25 5.50
CA SER A 14 13.22 -0.87 5.93
C SER A 14 12.44 -0.82 7.24
N ALA A 15 11.44 -1.69 7.40
CA ALA A 15 10.65 -1.74 8.62
C ALA A 15 11.53 -2.10 9.83
N LEU A 16 12.43 -3.07 9.66
CA LEU A 16 13.34 -3.46 10.72
C LEU A 16 14.32 -2.35 11.08
N GLU A 17 14.90 -1.68 10.08
CA GLU A 17 15.82 -0.58 10.31
C GLU A 17 15.14 0.59 11.02
N ILE A 18 13.95 0.95 10.59
CA ILE A 18 13.19 2.04 11.20
C ILE A 18 12.79 1.68 12.63
N ALA A 19 12.39 0.43 12.88
CA ALA A 19 12.02 -0.01 14.21
C ALA A 19 13.19 0.04 15.18
N ASN A 20 14.41 -0.21 14.70
CA ASN A 20 15.61 -0.10 15.52
C ASN A 20 15.92 1.34 15.93
N LYS A 21 15.60 2.28 15.05
CA LYS A 21 15.87 3.70 15.29
C LYS A 21 14.71 4.42 15.95
N ARG A 22 13.48 4.08 15.57
CA ARG A 22 12.26 4.73 16.04
C ARG A 22 11.18 3.67 16.21
N LYS A 23 10.99 3.21 17.43
CA LYS A 23 10.15 2.06 17.76
C LYS A 23 8.68 2.21 17.32
N GLN A 24 8.17 3.45 17.19
CA GLN A 24 6.77 3.68 16.84
C GLN A 24 6.57 4.01 15.37
N SER A 25 7.64 3.96 14.58
CA SER A 25 7.53 4.22 13.14
C SER A 25 6.97 3.01 12.42
N ILE A 26 6.25 3.26 11.32
CA ILE A 26 5.57 2.24 10.54
C ILE A 26 6.05 2.33 9.09
N CYS A 27 6.40 1.19 8.50
CA CYS A 27 6.76 1.08 7.10
C CYS A 27 5.93 -0.04 6.48
N VAL A 28 5.02 0.30 5.58
CA VAL A 28 4.11 -0.66 4.93
C VAL A 28 4.04 -0.38 3.45
N ALA A 29 3.55 -1.37 2.70
CA ALA A 29 3.21 -1.19 1.29
C ALA A 29 1.69 -1.05 1.17
N LEU A 30 1.25 -0.20 0.26
CA LEU A 30 -0.18 0.05 0.03
C LEU A 30 -0.50 -0.16 -1.45
N HIS A 31 -1.65 -0.80 -1.72
CA HIS A 31 -2.17 -1.03 -3.06
C HIS A 31 -3.42 -0.16 -3.25
N PRO A 32 -3.39 0.83 -4.16
CA PRO A 32 -4.51 1.75 -4.33
C PRO A 32 -5.70 1.18 -5.10
N GLY A 33 -5.59 -0.03 -5.64
CA GLY A 33 -6.58 -0.54 -6.57
C GLY A 33 -6.38 0.05 -7.96
N THR A 34 -7.40 -0.05 -8.81
CA THR A 34 -7.34 0.54 -10.15
C THR A 34 -7.70 2.02 -10.08
N VAL A 35 -6.75 2.88 -10.42
CA VAL A 35 -6.93 4.33 -10.40
C VAL A 35 -7.13 4.83 -11.83
N GLN A 36 -8.05 5.76 -12.03
CA GLN A 36 -8.33 6.35 -13.33
C GLN A 36 -7.19 7.30 -13.73
N THR A 37 -6.40 6.88 -14.69
CA THR A 37 -5.30 7.66 -15.25
C THR A 37 -5.36 7.54 -16.77
N GLU A 38 -4.55 8.30 -17.49
CA GLU A 38 -4.45 8.16 -18.94
C GLU A 38 -4.06 6.73 -19.32
N LEU A 39 -3.20 6.11 -18.55
CA LEU A 39 -2.72 4.75 -18.81
C LEU A 39 -3.80 3.71 -18.62
N THR A 40 -4.68 3.88 -17.64
CA THR A 40 -5.73 2.90 -17.32
C THR A 40 -7.06 3.22 -17.97
N LYS A 41 -7.18 4.28 -18.76
CA LYS A 41 -8.42 4.73 -19.37
C LYS A 41 -9.12 3.65 -20.19
N LYS A 42 -8.34 2.79 -20.83
CA LYS A 42 -8.88 1.69 -21.65
C LYS A 42 -9.59 0.62 -20.82
N TYR A 43 -9.32 0.55 -19.53
CA TYR A 43 -9.85 -0.50 -18.66
C TYR A 43 -10.99 -0.03 -17.78
N VAL A 44 -11.33 1.25 -17.81
CA VAL A 44 -12.34 1.83 -16.91
C VAL A 44 -13.70 1.14 -17.04
N GLY A 45 -14.05 0.68 -18.24
CA GLY A 45 -15.32 -0.01 -18.47
C GLY A 45 -15.34 -1.48 -18.05
N THR A 46 -14.19 -2.07 -17.75
CA THR A 46 -14.08 -3.51 -17.44
C THR A 46 -13.71 -3.80 -15.98
N HIS A 47 -13.14 -2.84 -15.28
CA HIS A 47 -12.70 -3.02 -13.90
C HIS A 47 -13.17 -1.86 -13.04
N PRO A 48 -13.53 -2.14 -11.76
CA PRO A 48 -13.80 -1.06 -10.83
C PRO A 48 -12.57 -0.16 -10.71
N SER A 49 -12.81 1.14 -10.77
CA SER A 49 -11.71 2.10 -10.67
C SER A 49 -12.20 3.34 -9.94
N VAL A 50 -11.25 4.08 -9.40
CA VAL A 50 -11.52 5.30 -8.64
C VAL A 50 -10.70 6.45 -9.21
N SER A 51 -11.14 7.67 -8.94
CA SER A 51 -10.36 8.85 -9.31
C SER A 51 -9.08 8.93 -8.48
N PRO A 52 -8.05 9.66 -8.94
CA PRO A 52 -6.84 9.85 -8.14
C PRO A 52 -7.13 10.46 -6.77
N GLU A 53 -8.07 11.39 -6.67
CA GLU A 53 -8.44 12.01 -5.40
C GLU A 53 -9.05 10.99 -4.45
N GLU A 54 -9.93 10.15 -4.95
CA GLU A 54 -10.57 9.11 -4.15
C GLU A 54 -9.55 8.06 -3.72
N ALA A 55 -8.63 7.67 -4.61
CA ALA A 55 -7.57 6.74 -4.28
C ALA A 55 -6.70 7.30 -3.14
N ALA A 56 -6.33 8.56 -3.21
CA ALA A 56 -5.53 9.20 -2.17
C ALA A 56 -6.27 9.20 -0.83
N GLN A 57 -7.57 9.50 -0.82
CA GLN A 57 -8.35 9.50 0.41
C GLN A 57 -8.45 8.09 1.01
N ASN A 58 -8.63 7.07 0.16
CA ASN A 58 -8.68 5.69 0.61
C ASN A 58 -7.38 5.31 1.30
N LEU A 59 -6.24 5.64 0.69
CA LEU A 59 -4.94 5.32 1.27
C LEU A 59 -4.70 6.08 2.58
N LEU A 60 -5.10 7.35 2.65
CA LEU A 60 -4.96 8.12 3.89
C LEU A 60 -5.81 7.52 5.01
N SER A 61 -7.00 7.03 4.71
CA SER A 61 -7.84 6.36 5.69
C SER A 61 -7.18 5.10 6.24
N VAL A 62 -6.55 4.31 5.35
CA VAL A 62 -5.81 3.11 5.76
C VAL A 62 -4.65 3.51 6.67
N VAL A 63 -3.86 4.49 6.26
CA VAL A 63 -2.69 4.94 7.02
C VAL A 63 -3.09 5.38 8.43
N SER A 64 -4.20 6.11 8.55
CA SER A 64 -4.63 6.61 9.87
C SER A 64 -5.08 5.50 10.82
N SER A 65 -5.38 4.31 10.30
CA SER A 65 -5.80 3.17 11.12
C SER A 65 -4.66 2.24 11.48
N LEU A 66 -3.46 2.44 10.92
CA LEU A 66 -2.32 1.55 11.15
C LEU A 66 -1.68 1.81 12.51
N THR A 67 -1.10 0.73 13.07
CA THR A 67 -0.31 0.80 14.30
C THR A 67 1.07 0.25 14.02
N HIS A 68 2.00 0.41 14.97
CA HIS A 68 3.35 -0.11 14.79
C HIS A 68 3.39 -1.63 14.64
N GLU A 69 2.34 -2.33 15.05
CA GLU A 69 2.23 -3.78 14.86
C GLU A 69 2.04 -4.16 13.40
N ASN A 70 1.59 -3.22 12.57
CA ASN A 70 1.34 -3.45 11.16
C ASN A 70 2.59 -3.25 10.29
N THR A 71 3.70 -2.80 10.86
CA THR A 71 4.89 -2.48 10.07
C THR A 71 5.40 -3.72 9.33
N GLY A 72 5.89 -3.52 8.11
CA GLY A 72 6.38 -4.60 7.25
C GLY A 72 5.31 -5.34 6.46
N GLN A 73 4.05 -4.96 6.60
CA GLN A 73 2.92 -5.63 5.95
C GLN A 73 2.47 -4.90 4.68
N PHE A 74 1.56 -5.52 3.97
CA PHE A 74 1.01 -5.02 2.71
C PHE A 74 -0.50 -4.91 2.87
N PHE A 75 -1.07 -3.76 2.56
CA PHE A 75 -2.52 -3.51 2.68
C PHE A 75 -3.08 -3.00 1.38
N ASP A 76 -4.35 -3.27 1.12
CA ASP A 76 -5.04 -2.67 0.00
C ASP A 76 -5.76 -1.38 0.43
N TRP A 77 -6.43 -0.75 -0.52
CA TRP A 77 -7.13 0.52 -0.31
C TRP A 77 -8.28 0.43 0.69
N SER A 78 -8.78 -0.78 0.95
CA SER A 78 -9.86 -0.97 1.93
C SER A 78 -9.34 -1.25 3.34
N GLY A 79 -8.02 -1.33 3.50
CA GLY A 79 -7.39 -1.64 4.78
C GLY A 79 -7.22 -3.12 5.03
N LYS A 80 -7.52 -3.95 4.03
CA LYS A 80 -7.38 -5.39 4.15
C LYS A 80 -5.94 -5.80 3.88
N GLN A 81 -5.40 -6.67 4.74
CA GLN A 81 -4.04 -7.16 4.55
C GLN A 81 -3.97 -8.08 3.34
N VAL A 82 -2.96 -7.86 2.52
CA VAL A 82 -2.72 -8.62 1.30
C VAL A 82 -1.44 -9.42 1.48
N LYS A 83 -1.44 -10.63 0.97
CA LYS A 83 -0.23 -11.44 0.98
C LYS A 83 0.76 -10.95 -0.06
N TRP A 84 2.02 -10.94 0.35
CA TRP A 84 3.09 -10.66 -0.58
C TRP A 84 3.20 -11.78 -1.62
#